data_648bb23d6c0cb00081278d956a5ddf95
#
_entry.id   648bb23d6c0cb00081278d956a5ddf95
#
_cell.length_a   1.000
_cell.length_b   1.000
_cell.length_c   1.000
_cell.angle_alpha   90.00
_cell.angle_beta   90.00
_cell.angle_gamma   90.00
#
_symmetry.space_group_name_H-M   'P 1'
#
loop_
_entity.id
_entity.type
_entity.pdbx_description
1 polymer ?
#
loop_
_entity_poly.entity_id
_entity_poly.type
_entity_poly.pdbx_seq_one_letter_code
_entity_poly.pdbx_strand_id
1 'polypeptide(L)'
;MEIVSVRLYSLTTCAYCQAIKKMLKDLRVKHEIVDADLLEDPEQEAMLAALREVNPACSFPTVVVNGQAIIGFKVQEIKEAIGIRTEVDDLHDLLKKVQEPKGYFFNRDRERTFDLLRGLVTNKNRYGYMACPCRLASGRRETDQDILCPCVYRAADVAEFGACYCQLYVSPEWNEERIPHVLVPERRSSER
;
A
#
# COMPACT_ATOMS: atom_id res chain seq x y z
N MET A 1 16.76 19.05 5.42
CA MET A 1 15.35 18.68 5.07
C MET A 1 15.27 18.79 3.56
N GLU A 2 15.18 17.66 2.86
CA GLU A 2 14.88 17.68 1.42
C GLU A 2 13.51 18.29 1.19
N ILE A 3 13.42 19.21 0.24
CA ILE A 3 12.15 19.84 -0.13
C ILE A 3 11.39 18.81 -0.98
N VAL A 4 10.36 18.20 -0.42
CA VAL A 4 9.50 17.29 -1.16
C VAL A 4 8.75 18.08 -2.24
N SER A 5 8.96 17.72 -3.50
CA SER A 5 8.23 18.30 -4.63
C SER A 5 6.94 17.53 -4.84
N VAL A 6 5.80 18.22 -4.75
CA VAL A 6 4.48 17.61 -4.95
C VAL A 6 3.73 18.38 -6.03
N ARG A 7 3.31 17.68 -7.10
CA ARG A 7 2.45 18.22 -8.15
C ARG A 7 1.20 17.34 -8.29
N LEU A 8 0.04 17.96 -8.30
CA LEU A 8 -1.26 17.29 -8.52
C LEU A 8 -1.84 17.70 -9.87
N TYR A 9 -1.99 16.73 -10.76
CA TYR A 9 -2.80 16.87 -11.97
C TYR A 9 -4.25 16.50 -11.64
N SER A 10 -5.18 17.40 -11.93
CA SER A 10 -6.57 17.29 -11.47
C SER A 10 -7.57 17.86 -12.45
N LEU A 11 -8.84 17.62 -12.17
CA LEU A 11 -9.98 18.29 -12.79
C LEU A 11 -10.78 19.01 -11.71
N THR A 12 -11.32 20.19 -12.02
CA THR A 12 -12.13 20.97 -11.05
C THR A 12 -13.41 20.26 -10.63
N THR A 13 -13.99 19.45 -11.54
CA THR A 13 -15.25 18.71 -11.31
C THR A 13 -15.07 17.34 -10.65
N CYS A 14 -13.83 16.91 -10.46
CA CYS A 14 -13.51 15.57 -9.94
C CYS A 14 -13.55 15.56 -8.38
N ALA A 15 -14.47 14.82 -7.79
CA ALA A 15 -14.62 14.72 -6.33
C ALA A 15 -13.36 14.14 -5.64
N TYR A 16 -12.70 13.15 -6.23
CA TYR A 16 -11.45 12.58 -5.71
C TYR A 16 -10.30 13.58 -5.77
N CYS A 17 -10.23 14.39 -6.83
CA CYS A 17 -9.25 15.46 -6.96
C CYS A 17 -9.43 16.50 -5.86
N GLN A 18 -10.68 16.93 -5.60
CA GLN A 18 -10.98 17.87 -4.53
C GLN A 18 -10.61 17.32 -3.15
N ALA A 19 -10.85 16.04 -2.90
CA ALA A 19 -10.46 15.40 -1.65
C ALA A 19 -8.94 15.41 -1.44
N ILE A 20 -8.13 15.16 -2.49
CA ILE A 20 -6.67 15.24 -2.43
C ILE A 20 -6.21 16.69 -2.22
N LYS A 21 -6.78 17.66 -2.94
CA LYS A 21 -6.47 19.08 -2.73
C LYS A 21 -6.69 19.50 -1.28
N LYS A 22 -7.85 19.13 -0.72
CA LYS A 22 -8.15 19.39 0.68
C LYS A 22 -7.14 18.73 1.61
N MET A 23 -6.83 17.45 1.41
CA MET A 23 -5.86 16.72 2.23
C MET A 23 -4.48 17.40 2.21
N LEU A 24 -3.93 17.73 1.03
CA LEU A 24 -2.61 18.38 0.92
C LEU A 24 -2.59 19.74 1.61
N LYS A 25 -3.70 20.50 1.52
CA LYS A 25 -3.87 21.77 2.23
C LYS A 25 -3.93 21.58 3.74
N ASP A 26 -4.75 20.64 4.24
CA ASP A 26 -4.92 20.37 5.67
C ASP A 26 -3.59 19.90 6.30
N LEU A 27 -2.80 19.12 5.55
CA LEU A 27 -1.47 18.66 5.96
C LEU A 27 -0.37 19.72 5.78
N ARG A 28 -0.72 20.90 5.27
CA ARG A 28 0.21 22.03 5.01
C ARG A 28 1.39 21.64 4.12
N VAL A 29 1.20 20.69 3.22
CA VAL A 29 2.20 20.26 2.24
C VAL A 29 2.32 21.33 1.16
N LYS A 30 3.54 21.79 0.86
CA LYS A 30 3.77 22.68 -0.29
C LYS A 30 3.57 21.86 -1.57
N HIS A 31 2.65 22.27 -2.42
CA HIS A 31 2.28 21.55 -3.63
C HIS A 31 1.87 22.51 -4.74
N GLU A 32 1.98 22.04 -5.97
CA GLU A 32 1.48 22.67 -7.19
C GLU A 32 0.23 21.93 -7.65
N ILE A 33 -0.80 22.66 -8.05
CA ILE A 33 -2.03 22.09 -8.63
C ILE A 33 -2.12 22.52 -10.08
N VAL A 34 -2.36 21.54 -10.95
CA VAL A 34 -2.61 21.75 -12.38
C VAL A 34 -4.01 21.19 -12.68
N ASP A 35 -4.97 22.09 -12.80
CA ASP A 35 -6.35 21.75 -13.20
C ASP A 35 -6.44 21.74 -14.74
N ALA A 36 -6.50 20.53 -15.30
CA ALA A 36 -6.41 20.31 -16.74
C ALA A 36 -7.58 20.95 -17.52
N ASP A 37 -8.73 21.05 -16.89
CA ASP A 37 -9.95 21.66 -17.46
C ASP A 37 -9.97 23.20 -17.40
N LEU A 38 -8.95 23.82 -16.81
CA LEU A 38 -8.77 25.28 -16.81
C LEU A 38 -7.66 25.77 -17.76
N LEU A 39 -6.94 24.85 -18.39
CA LEU A 39 -5.87 25.19 -19.32
C LEU A 39 -6.41 25.30 -20.75
N GLU A 40 -5.88 26.27 -21.50
CA GLU A 40 -6.14 26.45 -22.93
C GLU A 40 -4.91 26.01 -23.74
N ASP A 41 -5.09 25.80 -25.05
CA ASP A 41 -3.98 25.54 -25.96
C ASP A 41 -3.03 26.75 -26.02
N PRO A 42 -1.69 26.59 -25.98
CA PRO A 42 -0.90 25.35 -26.03
C PRO A 42 -0.55 24.76 -24.64
N GLU A 43 -0.99 25.36 -23.54
CA GLU A 43 -0.63 24.94 -22.17
C GLU A 43 -1.22 23.57 -21.84
N GLN A 44 -2.44 23.28 -22.31
CA GLN A 44 -3.09 21.99 -22.12
C GLN A 44 -2.30 20.87 -22.82
N GLU A 45 -1.84 21.08 -24.05
CA GLU A 45 -1.03 20.10 -24.78
C GLU A 45 0.31 19.83 -24.07
N ALA A 46 0.98 20.86 -23.59
CA ALA A 46 2.24 20.73 -22.84
C ALA A 46 2.03 19.96 -21.51
N MET A 47 0.95 20.26 -20.81
CA MET A 47 0.57 19.55 -19.58
C MET A 47 0.28 18.08 -19.87
N LEU A 48 -0.50 17.75 -20.90
CA LEU A 48 -0.81 16.37 -21.28
C LEU A 48 0.44 15.60 -21.73
N ALA A 49 1.37 16.25 -22.41
CA ALA A 49 2.66 15.63 -22.77
C ALA A 49 3.45 15.26 -21.50
N ALA A 50 3.60 16.18 -20.56
CA ALA A 50 4.27 15.94 -19.29
C ALA A 50 3.57 14.86 -18.44
N LEU A 51 2.23 14.84 -18.44
CA LEU A 51 1.47 13.84 -17.72
C LEU A 51 1.65 12.44 -18.33
N ARG A 52 1.71 12.31 -19.66
CA ARG A 52 1.91 11.02 -20.35
C ARG A 52 3.23 10.35 -20.00
N GLU A 53 4.28 11.12 -19.71
CA GLU A 53 5.58 10.58 -19.31
C GLU A 53 5.50 9.78 -18.00
N VAL A 54 4.61 10.17 -17.07
CA VAL A 54 4.48 9.57 -15.74
C VAL A 54 3.18 8.76 -15.57
N ASN A 55 2.18 9.04 -16.39
CA ASN A 55 0.89 8.35 -16.44
C ASN A 55 0.38 8.27 -17.87
N PRO A 56 0.74 7.25 -18.67
CA PRO A 56 0.32 7.10 -20.06
C PRO A 56 -1.18 7.15 -20.30
N ALA A 57 -1.99 6.74 -19.31
CA ALA A 57 -3.45 6.78 -19.38
C ALA A 57 -4.05 8.18 -19.18
N CYS A 58 -3.24 9.18 -18.81
CA CYS A 58 -3.66 10.56 -18.51
C CYS A 58 -4.89 10.64 -17.60
N SER A 59 -5.01 9.74 -16.63
CA SER A 59 -6.15 9.69 -15.70
C SER A 59 -5.97 10.63 -14.52
N PHE A 60 -7.09 11.07 -13.93
CA PHE A 60 -7.11 11.98 -12.80
C PHE A 60 -7.79 11.35 -11.57
N PRO A 61 -7.36 11.68 -10.35
CA PRO A 61 -6.17 12.45 -10.02
C PRO A 61 -4.87 11.71 -10.28
N THR A 62 -3.80 12.42 -10.64
CA THR A 62 -2.42 11.91 -10.62
C THR A 62 -1.57 12.83 -9.76
N VAL A 63 -0.95 12.30 -8.72
CA VAL A 63 -0.04 13.01 -7.82
C VAL A 63 1.38 12.60 -8.14
N VAL A 64 2.25 13.55 -8.42
CA VAL A 64 3.69 13.30 -8.64
C VAL A 64 4.44 13.79 -7.42
N VAL A 65 5.14 12.89 -6.74
CA VAL A 65 5.97 13.18 -5.57
C VAL A 65 7.42 12.82 -5.90
N ASN A 66 8.30 13.81 -5.88
CA ASN A 66 9.72 13.62 -6.22
C ASN A 66 9.95 12.86 -7.55
N GLY A 67 9.10 13.10 -8.55
CA GLY A 67 9.16 12.45 -9.85
C GLY A 67 8.43 11.10 -9.96
N GLN A 68 7.95 10.53 -8.88
CA GLN A 68 7.15 9.30 -8.90
C GLN A 68 5.66 9.60 -8.96
N ALA A 69 4.94 8.98 -9.90
CA ALA A 69 3.51 9.16 -10.05
C ALA A 69 2.70 8.18 -9.20
N ILE A 70 1.71 8.72 -8.49
CA ILE A 70 0.68 7.96 -7.79
C ILE A 70 -0.64 8.25 -8.48
N ILE A 71 -1.19 7.24 -9.14
CA ILE A 71 -2.37 7.37 -10.01
C ILE A 71 -3.62 6.95 -9.24
N GLY A 72 -4.65 7.82 -9.27
CA GLY A 72 -5.92 7.59 -8.60
C GLY A 72 -5.98 8.09 -7.15
N PHE A 73 -7.07 7.77 -6.46
CA PHE A 73 -7.35 8.23 -5.09
C PHE A 73 -6.66 7.32 -4.05
N LYS A 74 -5.35 7.43 -3.96
CA LYS A 74 -4.50 6.58 -3.09
C LYS A 74 -3.91 7.38 -1.93
N VAL A 75 -4.77 7.78 -1.01
CA VAL A 75 -4.43 8.69 0.09
C VAL A 75 -3.26 8.20 0.93
N GLN A 76 -3.19 6.89 1.23
CA GLN A 76 -2.12 6.33 2.06
C GLN A 76 -0.77 6.38 1.34
N GLU A 77 -0.73 5.95 0.07
CA GLU A 77 0.50 6.00 -0.75
C GLU A 77 1.00 7.44 -0.89
N ILE A 78 0.09 8.41 -1.09
CA ILE A 78 0.46 9.84 -1.18
C ILE A 78 1.06 10.31 0.14
N LYS A 79 0.46 9.99 1.30
CA LYS A 79 0.98 10.36 2.61
C LYS A 79 2.35 9.77 2.87
N GLU A 80 2.54 8.49 2.57
CA GLU A 80 3.83 7.80 2.68
C GLU A 80 4.90 8.47 1.79
N ALA A 81 4.57 8.76 0.52
CA ALA A 81 5.49 9.40 -0.42
C ALA A 81 5.95 10.80 0.03
N ILE A 82 5.08 11.58 0.68
CA ILE A 82 5.41 12.89 1.24
C ILE A 82 6.02 12.83 2.65
N GLY A 83 6.30 11.61 3.16
CA GLY A 83 6.95 11.39 4.45
C GLY A 83 6.05 11.59 5.67
N ILE A 84 4.72 11.55 5.50
CA ILE A 84 3.77 11.62 6.60
C ILE A 84 3.52 10.22 7.14
N ARG A 85 3.74 10.06 8.44
CA ARG A 85 3.48 8.81 9.14
C ARG A 85 1.98 8.43 9.06
N THR A 86 1.71 7.17 8.73
CA THR A 86 0.36 6.63 8.48
C THR A 86 0.03 5.51 9.46
N GLU A 87 -1.24 5.07 9.49
CA GLU A 87 -1.66 3.88 10.25
C GLU A 87 -0.88 2.61 9.80
N VAL A 88 -0.43 2.58 8.54
CA VAL A 88 0.37 1.48 7.99
C VAL A 88 1.76 1.45 8.63
N ASP A 89 2.39 2.63 8.81
CA ASP A 89 3.70 2.73 9.49
C ASP A 89 3.60 2.33 10.96
N ASP A 90 2.52 2.76 11.64
CA ASP A 90 2.27 2.37 13.02
C ASP A 90 2.04 0.86 13.16
N LEU A 91 1.29 0.27 12.22
CA LEU A 91 1.08 -1.18 12.16
C LEU A 91 2.38 -1.94 11.88
N HIS A 92 3.20 -1.45 10.94
CA HIS A 92 4.52 -2.01 10.66
C HIS A 92 5.36 -2.08 11.92
N ASP A 93 5.53 -0.96 12.63
CA ASP A 93 6.39 -0.90 13.83
C ASP A 93 5.85 -1.78 14.95
N LEU A 94 4.52 -1.80 15.14
CA LEU A 94 3.88 -2.66 16.14
C LEU A 94 4.12 -4.13 15.84
N LEU A 95 3.82 -4.58 14.61
CA LEU A 95 3.98 -5.98 14.22
C LEU A 95 5.45 -6.41 14.22
N LYS A 96 6.36 -5.55 13.77
CA LYS A 96 7.79 -5.78 13.85
C LYS A 96 8.22 -6.07 15.28
N LYS A 97 7.88 -5.16 16.21
CA LYS A 97 8.20 -5.30 17.63
C LYS A 97 7.66 -6.60 18.27
N VAL A 98 6.48 -7.05 17.82
CA VAL A 98 5.81 -8.23 18.40
C VAL A 98 6.26 -9.54 17.74
N GLN A 99 6.63 -9.52 16.45
CA GLN A 99 6.87 -10.76 15.69
C GLN A 99 8.35 -11.12 15.55
N GLU A 100 9.26 -10.14 15.44
CA GLU A 100 10.70 -10.43 15.34
C GLU A 100 11.26 -11.22 16.53
N PRO A 101 10.87 -10.93 17.80
CA PRO A 101 11.31 -11.73 18.93
C PRO A 101 10.83 -13.19 18.89
N LYS A 102 9.83 -13.50 18.07
CA LYS A 102 9.29 -14.86 17.85
C LYS A 102 9.93 -15.56 16.65
N GLY A 103 10.92 -14.91 16.00
CA GLY A 103 11.60 -15.45 14.82
C GLY A 103 10.89 -15.20 13.49
N TYR A 104 9.90 -14.30 13.44
CA TYR A 104 9.19 -13.95 12.21
C TYR A 104 9.55 -12.54 11.78
N PHE A 105 10.19 -12.41 10.64
CA PHE A 105 10.67 -11.15 10.09
C PHE A 105 9.77 -10.70 8.94
N PHE A 106 9.67 -9.41 8.70
CA PHE A 106 9.06 -8.93 7.48
C PHE A 106 9.91 -9.27 6.27
N ASN A 107 9.26 -9.53 5.14
CA ASN A 107 9.95 -9.66 3.85
C ASN A 107 10.77 -8.40 3.59
N ARG A 108 12.04 -8.56 3.18
CA ARG A 108 12.93 -7.45 2.84
C ARG A 108 12.44 -6.63 1.62
N ASP A 109 11.60 -7.22 0.78
CA ASP A 109 10.84 -6.48 -0.24
C ASP A 109 9.87 -5.53 0.46
N ARG A 110 10.32 -4.28 0.57
CA ARG A 110 9.58 -3.23 1.27
C ARG A 110 8.26 -2.90 0.60
N GLU A 111 8.23 -2.85 -0.74
CA GLU A 111 7.03 -2.55 -1.51
C GLU A 111 5.95 -3.58 -1.23
N ARG A 112 6.28 -4.87 -1.40
CA ARG A 112 5.40 -5.99 -1.07
C ARG A 112 4.93 -5.97 0.38
N THR A 113 5.84 -5.74 1.32
CA THR A 113 5.52 -5.67 2.76
C THR A 113 4.48 -4.59 3.04
N PHE A 114 4.69 -3.39 2.52
CA PHE A 114 3.77 -2.27 2.74
C PHE A 114 2.45 -2.44 1.99
N ASP A 115 2.42 -3.08 0.82
CA ASP A 115 1.17 -3.45 0.13
C ASP A 115 0.33 -4.40 0.98
N LEU A 116 0.94 -5.41 1.58
CA LEU A 116 0.26 -6.35 2.46
C LEU A 116 -0.24 -5.69 3.75
N LEU A 117 0.54 -4.79 4.34
CA LEU A 117 0.12 -4.00 5.50
C LEU A 117 -1.06 -3.07 5.16
N ARG A 118 -1.04 -2.41 3.99
CA ARG A 118 -2.19 -1.64 3.47
C ARG A 118 -3.44 -2.51 3.32
N GLY A 119 -3.26 -3.73 2.82
CA GLY A 119 -4.34 -4.73 2.73
C GLY A 119 -4.90 -5.10 4.11
N LEU A 120 -4.06 -5.26 5.13
CA LEU A 120 -4.50 -5.53 6.51
C LEU A 120 -5.29 -4.36 7.10
N VAL A 121 -4.83 -3.12 6.89
CA VAL A 121 -5.55 -1.91 7.34
C VAL A 121 -6.89 -1.79 6.61
N THR A 122 -6.92 -2.06 5.30
CA THR A 122 -8.15 -2.07 4.50
C THR A 122 -9.16 -3.10 5.03
N ASN A 123 -8.72 -4.33 5.34
CA ASN A 123 -9.57 -5.37 5.90
C ASN A 123 -10.07 -5.00 7.30
N LYS A 124 -9.20 -4.40 8.14
CA LYS A 124 -9.60 -3.89 9.46
C LYS A 124 -10.71 -2.84 9.34
N ASN A 125 -10.56 -1.89 8.40
CA ASN A 125 -11.56 -0.84 8.19
C ASN A 125 -12.87 -1.37 7.61
N ARG A 126 -12.80 -2.43 6.78
CA ARG A 126 -13.97 -3.03 6.13
C ARG A 126 -14.73 -3.99 7.04
N TYR A 127 -14.01 -4.83 7.78
CA TYR A 127 -14.59 -5.95 8.54
C TYR A 127 -14.47 -5.80 10.05
N GLY A 128 -13.69 -4.82 10.55
CA GLY A 128 -13.40 -4.64 11.97
C GLY A 128 -12.24 -5.52 12.49
N TYR A 129 -11.58 -6.29 11.62
CA TYR A 129 -10.43 -7.14 11.95
C TYR A 129 -9.45 -7.30 10.78
N MET A 130 -8.19 -7.60 11.09
CA MET A 130 -7.11 -7.76 10.11
C MET A 130 -7.08 -9.19 9.53
N ALA A 131 -7.99 -9.51 8.62
CA ALA A 131 -7.91 -10.74 7.84
C ALA A 131 -6.72 -10.69 6.87
N CYS A 132 -6.09 -11.84 6.62
CA CYS A 132 -5.01 -11.97 5.64
C CYS A 132 -5.45 -11.43 4.27
N PRO A 133 -4.72 -10.48 3.64
CA PRO A 133 -5.15 -9.86 2.39
C PRO A 133 -5.08 -10.82 1.19
N CYS A 134 -4.32 -11.92 1.32
CA CYS A 134 -4.18 -12.95 0.28
C CYS A 134 -5.21 -14.09 0.39
N ARG A 135 -6.18 -13.98 1.30
CA ARG A 135 -7.25 -14.97 1.50
C ARG A 135 -8.61 -14.30 1.45
N LEU A 136 -9.60 -15.03 0.94
CA LEU A 136 -10.98 -14.53 0.91
C LEU A 136 -11.54 -14.50 2.33
N ALA A 137 -11.81 -13.30 2.84
CA ALA A 137 -12.51 -13.08 4.09
C ALA A 137 -14.02 -13.13 3.86
N SER A 138 -14.74 -13.81 4.76
CA SER A 138 -16.20 -13.89 4.72
C SER A 138 -16.90 -12.64 5.27
N GLY A 139 -16.16 -11.79 5.98
CA GLY A 139 -16.70 -10.66 6.73
C GLY A 139 -17.30 -11.04 8.08
N ARG A 140 -17.23 -12.30 8.46
CA ARG A 140 -17.64 -12.80 9.80
C ARG A 140 -16.43 -13.29 10.55
N ARG A 141 -16.13 -12.63 11.68
CA ARG A 141 -14.91 -12.88 12.46
C ARG A 141 -14.80 -14.32 12.93
N GLU A 142 -15.94 -14.94 13.29
CA GLU A 142 -16.01 -16.33 13.77
C GLU A 142 -15.59 -17.32 12.69
N THR A 143 -15.97 -17.05 11.45
CA THR A 143 -15.62 -17.88 10.29
C THR A 143 -14.18 -17.65 9.83
N ASP A 144 -13.65 -16.44 10.07
CA ASP A 144 -12.34 -15.99 9.57
C ASP A 144 -11.24 -16.07 10.64
N GLN A 145 -11.48 -16.73 11.79
CA GLN A 145 -10.50 -16.82 12.89
C GLN A 145 -9.16 -17.41 12.44
N ASP A 146 -9.19 -18.36 11.53
CA ASP A 146 -8.02 -19.03 10.99
C ASP A 146 -7.14 -18.13 10.10
N ILE A 147 -7.72 -17.09 9.52
CA ILE A 147 -7.03 -16.15 8.63
C ILE A 147 -6.77 -14.77 9.25
N LEU A 148 -7.06 -14.57 10.54
CA LEU A 148 -6.65 -13.35 11.24
C LEU A 148 -5.12 -13.24 11.24
N CYS A 149 -4.59 -12.10 10.80
CA CYS A 149 -3.15 -11.92 10.69
C CYS A 149 -2.52 -11.60 12.07
N PRO A 150 -1.49 -12.33 12.49
CA PRO A 150 -0.84 -13.47 11.83
C PRO A 150 -1.70 -14.75 11.90
N CYS A 151 -1.99 -15.33 10.73
CA CYS A 151 -2.91 -16.47 10.62
C CYS A 151 -2.35 -17.75 11.29
N VAL A 152 -3.25 -18.71 11.56
CA VAL A 152 -2.86 -19.98 12.20
C VAL A 152 -1.88 -20.80 11.38
N TYR A 153 -1.87 -20.65 10.06
CA TYR A 153 -1.02 -21.38 9.13
C TYR A 153 0.42 -20.87 9.09
N ARG A 154 0.68 -19.61 9.50
CA ARG A 154 1.98 -18.95 9.39
C ARG A 154 3.14 -19.78 9.95
N ALA A 155 2.96 -20.39 11.13
CA ALA A 155 4.06 -21.10 11.77
C ALA A 155 4.51 -22.31 10.95
N ALA A 156 3.54 -23.10 10.45
CA ALA A 156 3.81 -24.25 9.60
C ALA A 156 4.39 -23.83 8.25
N ASP A 157 3.85 -22.76 7.62
CA ASP A 157 4.32 -22.23 6.35
C ASP A 157 5.78 -21.76 6.43
N VAL A 158 6.12 -20.95 7.45
CA VAL A 158 7.49 -20.45 7.64
C VAL A 158 8.46 -21.57 7.98
N ALA A 159 8.06 -22.55 8.78
CA ALA A 159 8.91 -23.68 9.13
C ALA A 159 9.24 -24.58 7.90
N GLU A 160 8.28 -24.76 7.00
CA GLU A 160 8.42 -25.65 5.83
C GLU A 160 9.01 -24.95 4.61
N PHE A 161 8.58 -23.69 4.36
CA PHE A 161 8.90 -22.97 3.13
C PHE A 161 9.75 -21.71 3.36
N GLY A 162 10.02 -21.33 4.60
CA GLY A 162 10.72 -20.10 4.94
C GLY A 162 9.85 -18.83 4.88
N ALA A 163 8.60 -18.92 4.42
CA ALA A 163 7.70 -17.78 4.28
C ALA A 163 6.25 -18.20 4.55
N CYS A 164 5.42 -17.31 5.09
CA CYS A 164 3.98 -17.53 5.15
C CYS A 164 3.32 -17.37 3.77
N TYR A 165 2.11 -17.86 3.60
CA TYR A 165 1.37 -17.87 2.32
C TYR A 165 1.42 -16.54 1.56
N CYS A 166 1.21 -15.41 2.22
CA CYS A 166 1.30 -14.09 1.59
C CYS A 166 2.71 -13.52 1.53
N GLN A 167 3.70 -14.20 2.13
CA GLN A 167 5.10 -13.77 2.23
C GLN A 167 5.29 -12.44 2.99
N LEU A 168 4.36 -12.07 3.88
CA LEU A 168 4.53 -10.95 4.80
C LEU A 168 5.56 -11.30 5.87
N TYR A 169 5.44 -12.51 6.46
CA TYR A 169 6.36 -13.03 7.45
C TYR A 169 7.24 -14.10 6.84
N VAL A 170 8.53 -13.95 7.02
CA VAL A 170 9.56 -14.84 6.48
C VAL A 170 10.58 -15.20 7.56
N SER A 171 11.37 -16.25 7.29
CA SER A 171 12.53 -16.60 8.10
C SER A 171 13.74 -15.72 7.75
N PRO A 172 14.79 -15.67 8.62
CA PRO A 172 16.05 -15.01 8.26
C PRO A 172 16.68 -15.56 6.98
N GLU A 173 16.65 -16.89 6.82
CA GLU A 173 17.21 -17.59 5.65
C GLU A 173 16.55 -17.17 4.35
N TRP A 174 15.23 -16.90 4.38
CA TRP A 174 14.49 -16.36 3.22
C TRP A 174 15.03 -14.97 2.85
N ASN A 175 15.10 -14.06 3.82
CA ASN A 175 15.57 -12.70 3.58
C ASN A 175 17.04 -12.63 3.14
N GLU A 176 17.85 -13.58 3.55
CA GLU A 176 19.27 -13.69 3.19
C GLU A 176 19.49 -14.52 1.91
N GLU A 177 18.44 -14.95 1.24
CA GLU A 177 18.49 -15.80 0.01
C GLU A 177 19.26 -17.11 0.20
N ARG A 178 19.31 -17.60 1.44
CA ARG A 178 19.98 -18.88 1.76
C ARG A 178 19.12 -20.09 1.46
N ILE A 179 17.83 -19.91 1.18
CA ILE A 179 16.88 -20.93 0.77
C ILE A 179 16.13 -20.48 -0.49
N PRO A 180 15.67 -21.41 -1.35
CA PRO A 180 14.90 -21.09 -2.53
C PRO A 180 13.58 -20.38 -2.18
N HIS A 181 13.24 -19.33 -2.92
CA HIS A 181 11.93 -18.70 -2.82
C HIS A 181 10.91 -19.51 -3.61
N VAL A 182 10.12 -20.30 -2.93
CA VAL A 182 9.09 -21.16 -3.52
C VAL A 182 7.69 -20.61 -3.27
N LEU A 183 6.74 -21.01 -4.10
CA LEU A 183 5.34 -20.71 -3.87
C LEU A 183 4.85 -21.51 -2.65
N VAL A 184 4.35 -20.80 -1.63
CA VAL A 184 3.76 -21.43 -0.45
C VAL A 184 2.35 -21.90 -0.81
N PRO A 185 2.01 -23.20 -0.65
CA PRO A 185 0.70 -23.71 -0.98
C PRO A 185 -0.37 -23.22 0.00
N GLU A 186 -1.62 -23.08 -0.47
CA GLU A 186 -2.75 -22.77 0.39
C GLU A 186 -3.09 -23.95 1.29
N ARG A 187 -3.12 -23.71 2.61
CA ARG A 187 -3.48 -24.73 3.60
C ARG A 187 -4.93 -24.61 4.07
N ARG A 188 -5.61 -23.52 3.73
CA ARG A 188 -7.01 -23.35 4.07
C ARG A 188 -7.86 -24.29 3.22
N SER A 189 -8.67 -25.13 3.84
CA SER A 189 -9.62 -25.98 3.12
C SER A 189 -10.61 -25.13 2.31
N SER A 190 -10.88 -25.53 1.08
CA SER A 190 -11.88 -24.93 0.21
C SER A 190 -13.32 -25.27 0.60
N GLU A 191 -13.51 -26.21 1.53
CA GLU A 191 -14.80 -26.68 2.00
C GLU A 191 -15.28 -25.87 3.23
N ARG A 192 -15.68 -24.60 3.01
CA ARG A 192 -16.36 -23.78 4.03
C ARG A 192 -17.41 -22.89 3.41
#